data_efe0a04f593c6f8b47be8642e5775349
#
_entry.id   efe0a04f593c6f8b47be8642e5775349
#
_cell.length_a   1.000
_cell.length_b   1.000
_cell.length_c   1.000
_cell.angle_alpha   90.00
_cell.angle_beta   90.00
_cell.angle_gamma   90.00
#
_symmetry.space_group_name_H-M   'P 1'
#
loop_
_entity.id
_entity.type
_entity.pdbx_description
1 polymer ?
#
loop_
_entity_poly.entity_id
_entity_poly.type
_entity_poly.pdbx_seq_one_letter_code
_entity_poly.pdbx_strand_id
1 'polypeptide(L)'
;EVESALATLEEKLNKVSTDFETQLAKRKVELCEEINKIFEEGIASYRDKLKDDVERDATELFIQISNDPDYTSLKINDNYGLYMVHSSGEIVPLRSAGFEHVVALALIGALHKNAPLRGPIIMDSPFGRLDPTHKSNITKVLPKMSEQIILLAYTHEIDEQIARDTLGTVLKREYRLQRYSSFNTQIELQ
;
A
#
# COMPACT_ATOMS: atom_id res chain seq x y z
N GLU A 1 -48.76 -32.99 50.64
CA GLU A 1 -47.70 -32.13 51.23
C GLU A 1 -46.33 -32.33 50.51
N VAL A 2 -45.89 -33.59 50.26
CA VAL A 2 -44.63 -33.89 49.63
C VAL A 2 -44.60 -33.48 48.14
N GLU A 3 -45.68 -33.75 47.39
CA GLU A 3 -45.81 -33.34 46.00
C GLU A 3 -45.82 -31.82 45.80
N SER A 4 -46.46 -31.06 46.72
CA SER A 4 -46.47 -29.60 46.69
C SER A 4 -45.07 -29.04 47.00
N ALA A 5 -44.32 -29.65 47.90
CA ALA A 5 -42.96 -29.25 48.23
C ALA A 5 -42.01 -29.55 47.06
N LEU A 6 -42.20 -30.66 46.36
CA LEU A 6 -41.40 -31.06 45.21
C LEU A 6 -41.62 -30.07 44.01
N ALA A 7 -42.88 -29.71 43.72
CA ALA A 7 -43.19 -28.73 42.67
C ALA A 7 -42.60 -27.36 42.98
N THR A 8 -42.61 -26.92 44.24
CA THR A 8 -42.00 -25.65 44.63
C THR A 8 -40.49 -25.67 44.54
N LEU A 9 -39.85 -26.81 44.79
CA LEU A 9 -38.41 -26.98 44.64
C LEU A 9 -37.99 -27.03 43.14
N GLU A 10 -38.78 -27.66 42.30
CA GLU A 10 -38.57 -27.69 40.85
C GLU A 10 -38.72 -26.28 40.24
N GLU A 11 -39.73 -25.51 40.67
CA GLU A 11 -39.88 -24.11 40.23
C GLU A 11 -38.72 -23.23 40.65
N LYS A 12 -38.21 -23.36 41.88
CA LYS A 12 -37.02 -22.65 42.35
C LYS A 12 -35.76 -23.05 41.59
N LEU A 13 -35.59 -24.36 41.32
CA LEU A 13 -34.45 -24.86 40.56
C LEU A 13 -34.44 -24.33 39.13
N ASN A 14 -35.60 -24.35 38.46
CA ASN A 14 -35.75 -23.77 37.12
C ASN A 14 -35.47 -22.26 37.09
N LYS A 15 -35.94 -21.50 38.09
CA LYS A 15 -35.62 -20.08 38.21
C LYS A 15 -34.12 -19.82 38.40
N VAL A 16 -33.44 -20.59 39.25
CA VAL A 16 -31.99 -20.46 39.46
C VAL A 16 -31.22 -20.82 38.20
N SER A 17 -31.61 -21.91 37.50
CA SER A 17 -31.02 -22.34 36.24
C SER A 17 -31.17 -21.24 35.15
N THR A 18 -32.41 -20.71 34.99
CA THR A 18 -32.70 -19.66 34.02
C THR A 18 -31.95 -18.37 34.35
N ASP A 19 -31.81 -18.01 35.60
CA ASP A 19 -31.07 -16.81 36.03
C ASP A 19 -29.57 -16.97 35.78
N PHE A 20 -29.00 -18.15 36.06
CA PHE A 20 -27.61 -18.46 35.76
C PHE A 20 -27.31 -18.46 34.26
N GLU A 21 -28.15 -19.07 33.43
CA GLU A 21 -28.01 -19.04 31.97
C GLU A 21 -28.10 -17.63 31.41
N THR A 22 -29.03 -16.82 31.96
CA THR A 22 -29.16 -15.40 31.58
C THR A 22 -27.92 -14.59 31.97
N GLN A 23 -27.36 -14.77 33.15
CA GLN A 23 -26.14 -14.13 33.58
C GLN A 23 -24.93 -14.55 32.73
N LEU A 24 -24.83 -15.86 32.43
CA LEU A 24 -23.76 -16.37 31.54
C LEU A 24 -23.87 -15.81 30.13
N ALA A 25 -25.10 -15.69 29.60
CA ALA A 25 -25.34 -15.08 28.29
C ALA A 25 -24.93 -13.58 28.27
N LYS A 26 -25.33 -12.84 29.30
CA LYS A 26 -24.90 -11.42 29.47
C LYS A 26 -23.39 -11.29 29.50
N ARG A 27 -22.71 -12.13 30.30
CA ARG A 27 -21.24 -12.09 30.40
C ARG A 27 -20.56 -12.43 29.07
N LYS A 28 -21.12 -13.36 28.28
CA LYS A 28 -20.60 -13.65 26.93
C LYS A 28 -20.76 -12.45 25.98
N VAL A 29 -21.90 -11.76 26.04
CA VAL A 29 -22.12 -10.55 25.22
C VAL A 29 -21.13 -9.46 25.61
N GLU A 30 -20.99 -9.15 26.92
CA GLU A 30 -20.01 -8.16 27.41
C GLU A 30 -18.59 -8.50 26.95
N LEU A 31 -18.18 -9.76 27.05
CA LEU A 31 -16.86 -10.20 26.59
C LEU A 31 -16.69 -10.03 25.07
N CYS A 32 -17.73 -10.35 24.30
CA CYS A 32 -17.68 -10.13 22.84
C CYS A 32 -17.58 -8.65 22.49
N GLU A 33 -18.28 -7.78 23.20
CA GLU A 33 -18.21 -6.31 23.02
C GLU A 33 -16.82 -5.76 23.39
N GLU A 34 -16.25 -6.22 24.52
CA GLU A 34 -14.87 -5.87 24.91
C GLU A 34 -13.85 -6.30 23.86
N ILE A 35 -13.95 -7.52 23.36
CA ILE A 35 -13.08 -8.05 22.31
C ILE A 35 -13.24 -7.25 21.03
N ASN A 36 -14.47 -6.97 20.60
CA ASN A 36 -14.73 -6.19 19.39
C ASN A 36 -14.11 -4.79 19.48
N LYS A 37 -14.27 -4.13 20.63
CA LYS A 37 -13.67 -2.82 20.89
C LYS A 37 -12.14 -2.86 20.76
N ILE A 38 -11.48 -3.87 21.34
CA ILE A 38 -10.02 -4.04 21.23
C ILE A 38 -9.60 -4.20 19.76
N PHE A 39 -10.35 -4.98 18.98
CA PHE A 39 -10.06 -5.14 17.54
C PHE A 39 -10.26 -3.85 16.77
N GLU A 40 -11.34 -3.10 17.02
CA GLU A 40 -11.59 -1.81 16.36
C GLU A 40 -10.50 -0.78 16.66
N GLU A 41 -10.11 -0.65 17.93
CA GLU A 41 -9.01 0.23 18.35
C GLU A 41 -7.66 -0.21 17.73
N GLY A 42 -7.39 -1.53 17.70
CA GLY A 42 -6.19 -2.08 17.09
C GLY A 42 -6.11 -1.83 15.59
N ILE A 43 -7.22 -2.03 14.88
CA ILE A 43 -7.31 -1.75 13.43
C ILE A 43 -7.11 -0.25 13.16
N ALA A 44 -7.75 0.63 13.95
CA ALA A 44 -7.59 2.07 13.80
C ALA A 44 -6.13 2.50 14.02
N SER A 45 -5.51 2.04 15.10
CA SER A 45 -4.10 2.34 15.40
C SER A 45 -3.15 1.82 14.31
N TYR A 46 -3.37 0.59 13.81
CA TYR A 46 -2.57 0.03 12.73
C TYR A 46 -2.73 0.83 11.42
N ARG A 47 -3.95 1.20 11.08
CA ARG A 47 -4.25 2.02 9.89
C ARG A 47 -3.55 3.37 9.94
N ASP A 48 -3.61 4.06 11.09
CA ASP A 48 -3.00 5.37 11.25
C ASP A 48 -1.47 5.28 11.14
N LYS A 49 -0.88 4.27 11.79
CA LYS A 49 0.56 3.99 11.65
C LYS A 49 0.96 3.67 10.21
N LEU A 50 0.17 2.85 9.51
CA LEU A 50 0.43 2.51 8.11
C LEU A 50 0.36 3.74 7.21
N LYS A 51 -0.62 4.64 7.44
CA LYS A 51 -0.75 5.91 6.73
C LYS A 51 0.52 6.75 6.90
N ASP A 52 1.00 6.91 8.13
CA ASP A 52 2.20 7.70 8.44
C ASP A 52 3.47 7.09 7.81
N ASP A 53 3.62 5.77 7.87
CA ASP A 53 4.74 5.06 7.25
C ASP A 53 4.72 5.19 5.72
N VAL A 54 3.56 5.05 5.08
CA VAL A 54 3.40 5.24 3.62
C VAL A 54 3.66 6.68 3.23
N GLU A 55 3.15 7.67 3.98
CA GLU A 55 3.36 9.09 3.72
C GLU A 55 4.86 9.45 3.77
N ARG A 56 5.56 8.96 4.80
CA ARG A 56 7.00 9.17 4.95
C ARG A 56 7.79 8.57 3.78
N ASP A 57 7.54 7.30 3.47
CA ASP A 57 8.26 6.58 2.44
C ASP A 57 7.93 7.11 1.02
N ALA A 58 6.67 7.50 0.78
CA ALA A 58 6.27 8.16 -0.46
C ALA A 58 6.95 9.54 -0.63
N THR A 59 7.05 10.30 0.46
CA THR A 59 7.77 11.58 0.46
C THR A 59 9.23 11.39 0.09
N GLU A 60 9.91 10.41 0.70
CA GLU A 60 11.31 10.12 0.41
C GLU A 60 11.53 9.77 -1.06
N LEU A 61 10.71 8.89 -1.62
CA LEU A 61 10.77 8.52 -3.04
C LEU A 61 10.44 9.70 -3.96
N PHE A 62 9.40 10.47 -3.63
CA PHE A 62 8.99 11.64 -4.39
C PHE A 62 10.11 12.68 -4.52
N ILE A 63 10.76 13.03 -3.41
CA ILE A 63 11.87 14.00 -3.42
C ILE A 63 13.03 13.50 -4.29
N GLN A 64 13.35 12.20 -4.21
CA GLN A 64 14.43 11.62 -5.01
C GLN A 64 14.10 11.59 -6.51
N ILE A 65 12.84 11.40 -6.89
CA ILE A 65 12.40 11.35 -8.29
C ILE A 65 12.23 12.77 -8.86
N SER A 66 11.48 13.62 -8.16
CA SER A 66 11.19 14.99 -8.65
C SER A 66 12.43 15.85 -8.70
N ASN A 67 13.31 15.70 -7.72
CA ASN A 67 14.52 16.55 -7.55
C ASN A 67 14.19 18.05 -7.65
N ASP A 68 13.00 18.44 -7.19
CA ASP A 68 12.48 19.79 -7.23
C ASP A 68 12.51 20.38 -5.82
N PRO A 69 13.32 21.44 -5.56
CA PRO A 69 13.45 22.03 -4.23
C PRO A 69 12.20 22.77 -3.75
N ASP A 70 11.28 23.08 -4.66
CA ASP A 70 10.05 23.79 -4.31
C ASP A 70 9.05 22.90 -3.57
N TYR A 71 9.22 21.57 -3.63
CA TYR A 71 8.34 20.63 -2.94
C TYR A 71 9.09 19.84 -1.87
N THR A 72 8.55 19.83 -0.66
CA THR A 72 9.21 19.24 0.51
C THR A 72 8.64 17.92 0.96
N SER A 73 7.36 17.67 0.69
CA SER A 73 6.72 16.41 1.11
C SER A 73 5.44 16.11 0.34
N LEU A 74 5.03 14.85 0.44
CA LEU A 74 3.68 14.39 0.15
C LEU A 74 2.92 14.26 1.45
N LYS A 75 1.61 14.51 1.42
CA LYS A 75 0.70 14.34 2.55
C LYS A 75 -0.53 13.54 2.14
N ILE A 76 -0.99 12.67 3.04
CA ILE A 76 -2.21 11.88 2.89
C ILE A 76 -3.24 12.39 3.90
N ASN A 77 -4.36 12.92 3.41
CA ASN A 77 -5.43 13.39 4.29
C ASN A 77 -6.27 12.22 4.86
N ASP A 78 -7.24 12.53 5.71
CA ASP A 78 -8.08 11.51 6.37
C ASP A 78 -9.03 10.79 5.40
N ASN A 79 -9.27 11.35 4.20
CA ASN A 79 -10.02 10.72 3.12
C ASN A 79 -9.09 10.00 2.11
N TYR A 80 -7.82 9.77 2.47
CA TYR A 80 -6.78 9.18 1.61
C TYR A 80 -6.50 9.97 0.33
N GLY A 81 -6.88 11.24 0.28
CA GLY A 81 -6.47 12.16 -0.78
C GLY A 81 -5.00 12.55 -0.63
N LEU A 82 -4.28 12.57 -1.75
CA LEU A 82 -2.86 12.86 -1.80
C LEU A 82 -2.62 14.29 -2.30
N TYR A 83 -1.69 15.01 -1.69
CA TYR A 83 -1.29 16.35 -2.09
C TYR A 83 0.19 16.61 -1.81
N MET A 84 0.73 17.59 -2.53
CA MET A 84 2.11 18.05 -2.35
C MET A 84 2.16 19.23 -1.38
N VAL A 85 3.24 19.32 -0.63
CA VAL A 85 3.54 20.47 0.23
C VAL A 85 4.70 21.25 -0.39
N HIS A 86 4.45 22.54 -0.67
CA HIS A 86 5.46 23.45 -1.12
C HIS A 86 6.40 23.86 0.02
N SER A 87 7.60 24.35 -0.30
CA SER A 87 8.58 24.82 0.68
C SER A 87 8.08 26.00 1.55
N SER A 88 7.09 26.76 1.07
CA SER A 88 6.36 27.77 1.87
C SER A 88 5.40 27.18 2.92
N GLY A 89 5.17 25.87 2.91
CA GLY A 89 4.18 25.19 3.74
C GLY A 89 2.78 25.14 3.14
N GLU A 90 2.58 25.69 1.93
CA GLU A 90 1.28 25.65 1.26
C GLU A 90 1.00 24.27 0.64
N ILE A 91 -0.27 23.87 0.71
CA ILE A 91 -0.76 22.66 0.05
C ILE A 91 -1.00 22.97 -1.42
N VAL A 92 -0.33 22.21 -2.28
CA VAL A 92 -0.43 22.37 -3.74
C VAL A 92 -1.14 21.16 -4.33
N PRO A 93 -2.24 21.36 -5.07
CA PRO A 93 -2.87 20.27 -5.80
C PRO A 93 -1.97 19.82 -6.96
N LEU A 94 -2.04 18.51 -7.27
CA LEU A 94 -1.39 17.94 -8.43
C LEU A 94 -1.92 18.61 -9.71
N ARG A 95 -1.08 19.33 -10.45
CA ARG A 95 -1.51 20.14 -11.61
C ARG A 95 -0.96 19.68 -12.95
N SER A 96 0.08 18.86 -12.97
CA SER A 96 0.67 18.37 -14.22
C SER A 96 0.67 16.85 -14.29
N ALA A 97 0.43 16.31 -15.47
CA ALA A 97 0.44 14.87 -15.72
C ALA A 97 1.82 14.22 -15.39
N GLY A 98 2.90 14.97 -15.51
CA GLY A 98 4.24 14.51 -15.13
C GLY A 98 4.37 14.35 -13.61
N PHE A 99 3.96 15.36 -12.85
CA PHE A 99 3.96 15.29 -11.38
C PHE A 99 3.00 14.24 -10.84
N GLU A 100 1.80 14.11 -11.41
CA GLU A 100 0.87 13.04 -11.06
C GLU A 100 1.51 11.66 -11.23
N HIS A 101 2.27 11.47 -12.32
CA HIS A 101 2.97 10.22 -12.58
C HIS A 101 4.10 9.96 -11.57
N VAL A 102 4.90 10.96 -11.26
CA VAL A 102 5.97 10.88 -10.24
C VAL A 102 5.39 10.54 -8.88
N VAL A 103 4.32 11.21 -8.47
CA VAL A 103 3.63 10.97 -7.20
C VAL A 103 3.03 9.57 -7.16
N ALA A 104 2.41 9.12 -8.26
CA ALA A 104 1.87 7.76 -8.34
C ALA A 104 2.97 6.68 -8.19
N LEU A 105 4.12 6.85 -8.84
CA LEU A 105 5.25 5.94 -8.71
C LEU A 105 5.81 5.94 -7.28
N ALA A 106 5.96 7.10 -6.66
CA ALA A 106 6.40 7.22 -5.27
C ALA A 106 5.44 6.52 -4.31
N LEU A 107 4.13 6.70 -4.50
CA LEU A 107 3.10 6.04 -3.71
C LEU A 107 3.12 4.52 -3.88
N ILE A 108 3.23 4.02 -5.12
CA ILE A 108 3.32 2.57 -5.39
C ILE A 108 4.53 1.97 -4.67
N GLY A 109 5.70 2.62 -4.75
CA GLY A 109 6.90 2.18 -4.05
C GLY A 109 6.71 2.15 -2.53
N ALA A 110 6.11 3.20 -1.96
CA ALA A 110 5.83 3.28 -0.53
C ALA A 110 4.82 2.23 -0.06
N LEU A 111 3.73 2.04 -0.80
CA LEU A 111 2.73 1.00 -0.50
C LEU A 111 3.36 -0.39 -0.56
N HIS A 112 4.17 -0.67 -1.57
CA HIS A 112 4.86 -1.96 -1.69
C HIS A 112 5.84 -2.21 -0.53
N LYS A 113 6.60 -1.17 -0.12
CA LYS A 113 7.54 -1.25 1.01
C LYS A 113 6.84 -1.56 2.33
N ASN A 114 5.64 -1.01 2.53
CA ASN A 114 4.84 -1.16 3.75
C ASN A 114 3.80 -2.29 3.68
N ALA A 115 3.73 -3.01 2.55
CA ALA A 115 2.83 -4.14 2.39
C ALA A 115 3.26 -5.33 3.27
N PRO A 116 2.31 -6.06 3.87
CA PRO A 116 2.62 -7.24 4.69
C PRO A 116 3.17 -8.40 3.85
N LEU A 117 2.82 -8.46 2.57
CA LEU A 117 3.33 -9.43 1.60
C LEU A 117 4.05 -8.68 0.49
N ARG A 118 5.32 -9.04 0.26
CA ARG A 118 6.13 -8.46 -0.79
C ARG A 118 6.12 -9.36 -2.01
N GLY A 119 5.81 -8.79 -3.16
CA GLY A 119 5.85 -9.47 -4.45
C GLY A 119 6.63 -8.64 -5.48
N PRO A 120 6.78 -9.12 -6.72
CA PRO A 120 7.38 -8.32 -7.78
C PRO A 120 6.48 -7.13 -8.14
N ILE A 121 7.10 -5.98 -8.45
CA ILE A 121 6.40 -4.86 -9.08
C ILE A 121 6.55 -5.01 -10.59
N ILE A 122 5.43 -5.01 -11.30
CA ILE A 122 5.40 -5.04 -12.77
C ILE A 122 4.94 -3.65 -13.23
N MET A 123 5.75 -2.99 -14.04
CA MET A 123 5.46 -1.67 -14.58
C MET A 123 5.44 -1.73 -16.09
N ASP A 124 4.33 -1.28 -16.68
CA ASP A 124 4.18 -1.12 -18.12
C ASP A 124 4.28 0.35 -18.50
N SER A 125 5.26 0.67 -19.35
CA SER A 125 5.52 2.02 -19.85
C SER A 125 5.65 3.10 -18.75
N PRO A 126 6.46 2.90 -17.69
CA PRO A 126 6.52 3.83 -16.55
C PRO A 126 7.19 5.16 -16.89
N PHE A 127 7.79 5.31 -18.07
CA PHE A 127 8.55 6.49 -18.47
C PHE A 127 7.82 7.40 -19.49
N GLY A 128 6.63 6.98 -19.96
CA GLY A 128 5.99 7.56 -21.15
C GLY A 128 5.61 9.03 -21.09
N ARG A 129 5.45 9.62 -19.88
CA ARG A 129 5.02 11.02 -19.67
C ARG A 129 6.06 11.89 -18.96
N LEU A 130 7.29 11.42 -18.89
CA LEU A 130 8.33 12.02 -18.08
C LEU A 130 9.41 12.64 -18.95
N ASP A 131 9.96 13.75 -18.49
CA ASP A 131 11.16 14.35 -19.09
C ASP A 131 12.41 13.49 -18.80
N PRO A 132 13.53 13.74 -19.49
CA PRO A 132 14.75 12.95 -19.33
C PRO A 132 15.32 12.94 -17.92
N THR A 133 15.16 14.04 -17.16
CA THR A 133 15.66 14.14 -15.79
C THR A 133 14.88 13.22 -14.86
N HIS A 134 13.55 13.26 -14.91
CA HIS A 134 12.69 12.35 -14.13
C HIS A 134 12.92 10.89 -14.52
N LYS A 135 13.07 10.57 -15.81
CA LYS A 135 13.41 9.21 -16.28
C LYS A 135 14.70 8.68 -15.65
N SER A 136 15.75 9.49 -15.65
CA SER A 136 17.02 9.14 -15.01
C SER A 136 16.87 8.93 -13.50
N ASN A 137 16.16 9.82 -12.82
CA ASN A 137 15.97 9.73 -11.38
C ASN A 137 15.14 8.49 -10.99
N ILE A 138 14.06 8.21 -11.73
CA ILE A 138 13.27 6.99 -11.52
C ILE A 138 14.13 5.74 -11.68
N THR A 139 14.92 5.67 -12.76
CA THR A 139 15.80 4.51 -12.99
C THR A 139 16.74 4.25 -11.81
N LYS A 140 17.26 5.32 -11.16
CA LYS A 140 18.09 5.21 -9.96
C LYS A 140 17.33 4.77 -8.72
N VAL A 141 16.04 5.10 -8.64
CA VAL A 141 15.19 4.85 -7.46
C VAL A 141 14.51 3.47 -7.52
N LEU A 142 14.25 2.95 -8.72
CA LEU A 142 13.60 1.65 -8.92
C LEU A 142 14.14 0.53 -8.00
N PRO A 143 15.45 0.32 -7.88
CA PRO A 143 16.00 -0.76 -7.03
C PRO A 143 15.65 -0.63 -5.54
N LYS A 144 15.21 0.57 -5.10
CA LYS A 144 14.83 0.84 -3.72
C LYS A 144 13.35 0.55 -3.46
N MET A 145 12.55 0.41 -4.51
CA MET A 145 11.10 0.22 -4.41
C MET A 145 10.71 -1.24 -4.12
N SER A 146 11.45 -2.20 -4.68
CA SER A 146 11.19 -3.63 -4.51
C SER A 146 12.44 -4.46 -4.76
N GLU A 147 12.46 -5.67 -4.20
CA GLU A 147 13.50 -6.67 -4.44
C GLU A 147 13.47 -7.22 -5.87
N GLN A 148 12.31 -7.20 -6.51
CA GLN A 148 12.12 -7.61 -7.90
C GLN A 148 11.21 -6.64 -8.63
N ILE A 149 11.72 -6.09 -9.73
CA ILE A 149 10.96 -5.21 -10.63
C ILE A 149 11.05 -5.76 -12.05
N ILE A 150 9.92 -5.82 -12.71
CA ILE A 150 9.80 -6.17 -14.13
C ILE A 150 9.33 -4.90 -14.85
N LEU A 151 10.18 -4.38 -15.72
CA LEU A 151 9.87 -3.19 -16.53
C LEU A 151 9.56 -3.61 -17.96
N LEU A 152 8.41 -3.20 -18.44
CA LEU A 152 8.05 -3.24 -19.85
C LEU A 152 8.17 -1.80 -20.38
N ALA A 153 9.14 -1.55 -21.24
CA ALA A 153 9.39 -0.21 -21.76
C ALA A 153 9.66 -0.26 -23.27
N TYR A 154 9.24 0.80 -23.95
CA TYR A 154 9.59 0.98 -25.36
C TYR A 154 10.97 1.64 -25.49
N THR A 155 11.65 1.37 -26.59
CA THR A 155 12.99 1.93 -26.88
C THR A 155 13.00 3.46 -26.95
N HIS A 156 11.86 4.10 -27.23
CA HIS A 156 11.74 5.56 -27.24
C HIS A 156 11.44 6.16 -25.83
N GLU A 157 11.08 5.34 -24.86
CA GLU A 157 10.79 5.81 -23.49
C GLU A 157 12.05 5.94 -22.65
N ILE A 158 12.98 5.01 -22.81
CA ILE A 158 14.26 5.00 -22.10
C ILE A 158 15.36 4.54 -23.06
N ASP A 159 16.50 5.19 -22.99
CA ASP A 159 17.69 4.74 -23.70
C ASP A 159 18.27 3.49 -23.01
N GLU A 160 18.44 2.41 -23.78
CA GLU A 160 18.90 1.10 -23.28
C GLU A 160 20.29 1.21 -22.62
N GLN A 161 21.22 2.01 -23.23
CA GLN A 161 22.56 2.17 -22.69
C GLN A 161 22.57 2.93 -21.37
N ILE A 162 21.80 4.03 -21.29
CA ILE A 162 21.63 4.81 -20.06
C ILE A 162 21.02 3.95 -18.95
N ALA A 163 20.04 3.11 -19.29
CA ALA A 163 19.44 2.20 -18.34
C ALA A 163 20.44 1.16 -17.80
N ARG A 164 21.21 0.54 -18.68
CA ARG A 164 22.27 -0.42 -18.31
C ARG A 164 23.32 0.22 -17.42
N ASP A 165 23.81 1.40 -17.79
CA ASP A 165 24.84 2.11 -17.04
C ASP A 165 24.33 2.57 -15.65
N THR A 166 23.05 2.98 -15.57
CA THR A 166 22.43 3.45 -14.31
C THR A 166 22.13 2.29 -13.38
N LEU A 167 21.58 1.18 -13.88
CA LEU A 167 21.21 0.03 -13.07
C LEU A 167 22.41 -0.88 -12.77
N GLY A 168 23.41 -0.95 -13.66
CA GLY A 168 24.63 -1.70 -13.45
C GLY A 168 24.36 -3.15 -13.02
N THR A 169 24.91 -3.57 -11.90
CA THR A 169 24.78 -4.95 -11.37
C THR A 169 23.39 -5.31 -10.86
N VAL A 170 22.50 -4.33 -10.71
CA VAL A 170 21.10 -4.56 -10.29
C VAL A 170 20.26 -5.08 -11.44
N LEU A 171 20.59 -4.71 -12.68
CA LEU A 171 19.98 -5.28 -13.88
C LEU A 171 20.39 -6.75 -14.01
N LYS A 172 19.44 -7.66 -13.80
CA LYS A 172 19.71 -9.10 -13.80
C LYS A 172 19.48 -9.75 -15.14
N ARG A 173 18.46 -9.33 -15.85
CA ARG A 173 18.08 -9.89 -17.15
C ARG A 173 17.45 -8.82 -18.00
N GLU A 174 17.73 -8.87 -19.29
CA GLU A 174 17.16 -8.02 -20.30
C GLU A 174 16.58 -8.89 -21.42
N TYR A 175 15.39 -8.57 -21.84
CA TYR A 175 14.69 -9.30 -22.89
C TYR A 175 14.18 -8.32 -23.94
N ARG A 176 14.23 -8.74 -25.20
CA ARG A 176 13.62 -8.03 -26.31
C ARG A 176 12.37 -8.76 -26.76
N LEU A 177 11.27 -8.01 -26.87
CA LEU A 177 10.03 -8.49 -27.45
C LEU A 177 10.05 -8.21 -28.95
N GLN A 178 10.11 -9.25 -29.79
CA GLN A 178 10.09 -9.11 -31.23
C GLN A 178 8.79 -9.65 -31.79
N ARG A 179 8.06 -8.77 -32.47
CA ARG A 179 6.80 -9.13 -33.12
C ARG A 179 7.11 -9.70 -34.51
N TYR A 180 6.77 -10.97 -34.77
CA TYR A 180 6.92 -11.64 -36.05
C TYR A 180 5.63 -11.59 -36.89
N SER A 181 4.47 -11.58 -36.26
CA SER A 181 3.18 -11.47 -36.94
C SER A 181 2.12 -10.80 -36.01
N SER A 182 0.89 -10.69 -36.54
CA SER A 182 -0.26 -10.20 -35.73
C SER A 182 -0.55 -11.09 -34.52
N PHE A 183 -0.13 -12.34 -34.54
CA PHE A 183 -0.47 -13.37 -33.55
C PHE A 183 0.76 -13.98 -32.88
N ASN A 184 1.97 -13.53 -33.22
CA ASN A 184 3.20 -14.13 -32.70
C ASN A 184 4.21 -13.05 -32.29
N THR A 185 4.58 -13.08 -31.04
CA THR A 185 5.66 -12.26 -30.45
C THR A 185 6.63 -13.22 -29.74
N GLN A 186 7.91 -13.12 -30.03
CA GLN A 186 8.94 -13.90 -29.36
C GLN A 186 9.68 -13.04 -28.33
N ILE A 187 10.20 -13.72 -27.32
CA ILE A 187 11.01 -13.13 -26.24
C ILE A 187 12.44 -13.62 -26.46
N GLU A 188 13.35 -12.68 -26.67
CA GLU A 188 14.78 -12.97 -26.87
C GLU A 188 15.57 -12.41 -25.69
N LEU A 189 16.42 -13.24 -25.07
CA LEU A 189 17.37 -12.81 -24.04
C LEU A 189 18.50 -12.01 -24.71
N GLN A 190 18.82 -10.83 -24.19
CA GLN A 190 19.90 -9.96 -24.66
C GLN A 190 21.21 -10.20 -23.92
#